data_453c122176b1599eb4300b5e24819c76
#
_entry.id   453c122176b1599eb4300b5e24819c76
#
_cell.length_a   1.000
_cell.length_b   1.000
_cell.length_c   1.000
_cell.angle_alpha   90.00
_cell.angle_beta   90.00
_cell.angle_gamma   90.00
#
_symmetry.space_group_name_H-M   'P 1'
#
loop_
_entity.id
_entity.type
_entity.pdbx_description
1 polymer ?
#
loop_
_entity_poly.entity_id
_entity_poly.type
_entity_poly.pdbx_seq_one_letter_code
_entity_poly.pdbx_strand_id
1 'polypeptide(L)'
;EQITVSLSGIGSFVPEITSSLGHSGYLRKDELRELKEEGVCGDLMIRFFNKDGKECNTSLKNRTMAIEYDQYQKIPNKIVAASGVHKAQAIVSAINGRLIDTLIVDSLLAQQLLDLAKTT
;
A
#
# COMPACT_ATOMS: atom_id res chain seq x y z
N GLU A 1 11.96 19.79 -0.28
CA GLU A 1 12.71 18.56 -0.08
C GLU A 1 13.25 18.01 -1.37
N GLN A 2 14.42 17.38 -1.30
CA GLN A 2 15.18 16.92 -2.45
C GLN A 2 15.20 15.39 -2.57
N ILE A 3 14.14 14.71 -2.12
CA ILE A 3 14.05 13.26 -2.23
C ILE A 3 13.81 12.91 -3.71
N THR A 4 14.71 12.12 -4.29
CA THR A 4 14.61 11.69 -5.68
C THR A 4 14.29 10.21 -5.83
N VAL A 5 14.55 9.42 -4.78
CA VAL A 5 14.33 7.97 -4.78
C VAL A 5 13.77 7.56 -3.42
N SER A 6 12.79 6.69 -3.42
CA SER A 6 12.31 6.03 -2.21
C SER A 6 12.38 4.53 -2.38
N LEU A 7 12.65 3.82 -1.30
CA LEU A 7 12.60 2.36 -1.26
C LEU A 7 11.77 1.95 -0.06
N SER A 8 10.73 1.20 -0.28
CA SER A 8 9.82 0.78 0.78
C SER A 8 9.23 -0.60 0.50
N GLY A 9 8.64 -1.18 1.55
CA GLY A 9 7.75 -2.32 1.40
C GLY A 9 6.33 -1.84 1.18
N ILE A 10 5.39 -2.77 1.16
CA ILE A 10 3.97 -2.48 1.05
C ILE A 10 3.22 -3.44 1.99
N GLY A 11 2.23 -2.93 2.71
CA GLY A 11 1.36 -3.75 3.54
C GLY A 11 0.06 -4.04 2.80
N SER A 12 -0.52 -5.20 3.06
CA SER A 12 -1.78 -5.61 2.45
C SER A 12 -2.89 -5.71 3.48
N PHE A 13 -4.08 -5.26 3.10
CA PHE A 13 -5.29 -5.36 3.92
C PHE A 13 -6.37 -6.21 3.24
N VAL A 14 -6.14 -6.64 2.01
CA VAL A 14 -7.07 -7.48 1.26
C VAL A 14 -6.30 -8.63 0.59
N PRO A 15 -6.88 -9.84 0.54
CA PRO A 15 -8.15 -10.25 1.15
C PRO A 15 -8.08 -10.32 2.67
N GLU A 16 -6.87 -10.37 3.24
CA GLU A 16 -6.65 -10.43 4.68
C GLU A 16 -5.64 -9.36 5.10
N ILE A 17 -5.71 -8.95 6.36
CA ILE A 17 -4.77 -7.99 6.91
C ILE A 17 -3.45 -8.69 7.20
N THR A 18 -2.44 -8.45 6.36
CA THR A 18 -1.10 -8.98 6.54
C THR A 18 -0.07 -7.88 6.77
N SER A 19 -0.52 -6.61 6.75
CA SER A 19 0.33 -5.47 7.04
C SER A 19 0.96 -5.59 8.43
N SER A 20 2.24 -5.25 8.55
CA SER A 20 2.93 -5.23 9.84
C SER A 20 2.21 -4.32 10.83
N LEU A 21 1.69 -3.20 10.36
CA LEU A 21 0.95 -2.27 11.20
C LEU A 21 -0.34 -2.91 11.74
N GLY A 22 -1.04 -3.69 10.90
CA GLY A 22 -2.25 -4.38 11.31
C GLY A 22 -2.01 -5.51 12.31
N HIS A 23 -0.84 -6.14 12.26
CA HIS A 23 -0.48 -7.25 13.15
C HIS A 23 0.29 -6.80 14.40
N SER A 24 0.77 -5.58 14.44
CA SER A 24 1.67 -5.11 15.51
C SER A 24 0.98 -4.90 16.85
N GLY A 25 -0.34 -4.81 16.87
CA GLY A 25 -1.10 -4.48 18.09
C GLY A 25 -1.16 -2.98 18.39
N TYR A 26 -0.59 -2.14 17.55
CA TYR A 26 -0.67 -0.69 17.72
C TYR A 26 -2.03 -0.12 17.36
N LEU A 27 -2.81 -0.83 16.55
CA LEU A 27 -4.15 -0.41 16.15
C LEU A 27 -5.21 -1.15 16.97
N ARG A 28 -6.20 -0.42 17.46
CA ARG A 28 -7.34 -1.00 18.16
C ARG A 28 -8.27 -1.69 17.16
N LYS A 29 -9.14 -2.57 17.68
CA LYS A 29 -10.11 -3.29 16.84
C LYS A 29 -11.05 -2.34 16.11
N ASP A 30 -11.47 -1.25 16.76
CA ASP A 30 -12.34 -0.25 16.13
C ASP A 30 -11.61 0.51 15.02
N GLU A 31 -10.30 0.76 15.18
CA GLU A 31 -9.48 1.38 14.14
C GLU A 31 -9.33 0.45 12.95
N LEU A 32 -9.08 -0.84 13.17
CA LEU A 32 -9.00 -1.82 12.08
C LEU A 32 -10.34 -1.94 11.35
N ARG A 33 -11.46 -1.86 12.07
CA ARG A 33 -12.78 -1.87 11.46
C ARG A 33 -12.99 -0.64 10.59
N GLU A 34 -12.58 0.53 11.06
CA GLU A 34 -12.68 1.77 10.29
C GLU A 34 -11.89 1.66 8.99
N LEU A 35 -10.67 1.12 9.04
CA LEU A 35 -9.85 0.94 7.84
C LEU A 35 -10.57 0.06 6.82
N LYS A 36 -11.19 -1.03 7.29
CA LYS A 36 -11.93 -1.93 6.43
C LYS A 36 -13.15 -1.25 5.82
N GLU A 37 -13.91 -0.51 6.62
CA GLU A 37 -15.10 0.21 6.16
C GLU A 37 -14.77 1.29 5.13
N GLU A 38 -13.60 1.94 5.28
CA GLU A 38 -13.13 2.94 4.32
C GLU A 38 -12.52 2.33 3.05
N GLY A 39 -12.49 1.01 2.96
CA GLY A 39 -12.01 0.33 1.77
C GLY A 39 -10.49 0.30 1.61
N VAL A 40 -9.77 0.30 2.73
CA VAL A 40 -8.32 0.22 2.70
C VAL A 40 -7.86 -1.09 2.08
N CYS A 41 -7.03 -1.01 1.03
CA CYS A 41 -6.42 -2.16 0.38
C CYS A 41 -5.00 -2.42 0.84
N GLY A 42 -4.29 -1.39 1.24
CA GLY A 42 -2.92 -1.52 1.69
C GLY A 42 -2.36 -0.23 2.28
N ASP A 43 -1.09 -0.28 2.67
CA ASP A 43 -0.38 0.89 3.15
C ASP A 43 1.02 0.97 2.55
N LEU A 44 1.45 2.21 2.29
CA LEU A 44 2.80 2.58 1.89
C LEU A 44 3.24 3.74 2.76
N MET A 45 4.41 3.64 3.37
CA MET A 45 4.93 4.70 4.26
C MET A 45 3.90 5.07 5.34
N ILE A 46 3.19 4.08 5.87
CA ILE A 46 2.14 4.23 6.90
C ILE A 46 0.97 5.09 6.41
N ARG A 47 0.81 5.26 5.10
CA ARG A 47 -0.36 5.90 4.50
C ARG A 47 -1.26 4.83 3.88
N PHE A 48 -2.55 4.90 4.18
CA PHE A 48 -3.52 3.90 3.75
C PHE A 48 -4.18 4.32 2.45
N PHE A 49 -4.30 3.39 1.51
CA PHE A 49 -4.90 3.67 0.21
C PHE A 49 -6.00 2.67 -0.13
N ASN A 50 -6.92 3.09 -0.99
CA ASN A 50 -8.03 2.26 -1.47
C ASN A 50 -7.65 1.54 -2.77
N LYS A 51 -8.62 0.84 -3.37
CA LYS A 51 -8.41 0.07 -4.60
C LYS A 51 -7.93 0.91 -5.79
N ASP A 52 -8.19 2.21 -5.79
CA ASP A 52 -7.74 3.11 -6.84
C ASP A 52 -6.39 3.76 -6.51
N GLY A 53 -5.79 3.38 -5.40
CA GLY A 53 -4.53 3.94 -4.94
C GLY A 53 -4.63 5.35 -4.40
N LYS A 54 -5.82 5.75 -3.97
CA LYS A 54 -6.03 7.07 -3.35
C LYS A 54 -6.01 6.95 -1.83
N GLU A 55 -5.46 7.97 -1.16
CA GLU A 55 -5.40 7.97 0.29
C GLU A 55 -6.80 7.93 0.90
N CYS A 56 -7.02 7.00 1.85
CA CYS A 56 -8.28 6.89 2.56
C CYS A 56 -8.39 7.95 3.64
N ASN A 57 -9.60 8.48 3.81
CA ASN A 57 -9.88 9.48 4.84
C ASN A 57 -10.28 8.78 6.14
N THR A 58 -9.29 8.40 6.93
CA THR A 58 -9.50 7.71 8.20
C THR A 58 -9.05 8.58 9.36
N SER A 59 -9.45 8.23 10.58
CA SER A 59 -9.01 8.93 11.78
C SER A 59 -7.49 8.86 11.98
N LEU A 60 -6.84 7.86 11.39
CA LEU A 60 -5.39 7.68 11.50
C LEU A 60 -4.61 8.65 10.62
N LYS A 61 -5.23 9.19 9.59
CA LYS A 61 -4.56 10.06 8.63
C LYS A 61 -3.86 11.25 9.30
N ASN A 62 -4.56 11.91 10.21
CA ASN A 62 -4.06 13.09 10.91
C ASN A 62 -3.20 12.74 12.13
N ARG A 63 -3.13 11.47 12.51
CA ARG A 63 -2.35 10.99 13.65
C ARG A 63 -1.04 10.36 13.22
N THR A 64 -0.78 10.28 11.93
CA THR A 64 0.39 9.60 11.37
C THR A 64 1.50 10.61 11.12
N MET A 65 2.67 10.34 11.71
CA MET A 65 3.88 11.14 11.48
C MET A 65 4.72 10.46 10.41
N ALA A 66 4.43 10.74 9.17
CA ALA A 66 5.12 10.16 8.01
C ALA A 66 5.07 11.18 6.87
N ILE A 67 5.79 10.88 5.78
CA ILE A 67 5.72 11.70 4.57
C ILE A 67 4.24 11.86 4.15
N GLU A 68 3.85 13.05 3.73
CA GLU A 68 2.50 13.26 3.24
C GLU A 68 2.28 12.50 1.92
N TYR A 69 1.04 12.07 1.70
CA TYR A 69 0.70 11.23 0.55
C TYR A 69 1.05 11.91 -0.78
N ASP A 70 0.69 13.18 -0.94
CA ASP A 70 0.97 13.93 -2.16
C ASP A 70 2.46 14.17 -2.36
N GLN A 71 3.21 14.34 -1.28
CA GLN A 71 4.66 14.47 -1.34
C GLN A 71 5.30 13.14 -1.79
N TYR A 72 4.79 12.02 -1.29
CA TYR A 72 5.26 10.70 -1.70
C TYR A 72 5.02 10.50 -3.20
N GLN A 73 3.84 10.87 -3.70
CA GLN A 73 3.51 10.70 -5.12
C GLN A 73 4.46 11.49 -6.04
N LYS A 74 5.03 12.58 -5.56
CA LYS A 74 5.92 13.42 -6.35
C LYS A 74 7.37 12.92 -6.40
N ILE A 75 7.72 11.89 -5.62
CA ILE A 75 9.06 11.33 -5.66
C ILE A 75 9.30 10.74 -7.06
N PRO A 76 10.38 11.14 -7.76
CA PRO A 76 10.58 10.72 -9.14
C PRO A 76 10.74 9.23 -9.34
N ASN A 77 11.34 8.52 -8.39
CA ASN A 77 11.51 7.07 -8.51
C ASN A 77 11.11 6.40 -7.20
N LYS A 78 9.90 5.84 -7.20
CA LYS A 78 9.32 5.14 -6.04
C LYS A 78 9.52 3.63 -6.25
N ILE A 79 10.44 3.05 -5.49
CA ILE A 79 10.76 1.63 -5.56
C ILE A 79 10.05 0.89 -4.41
N VAL A 80 9.32 -0.16 -4.74
CA VAL A 80 8.66 -1.01 -3.76
C VAL A 80 9.19 -2.43 -3.92
N ALA A 81 9.64 -3.02 -2.82
CA ALA A 81 10.08 -4.41 -2.77
C ALA A 81 9.08 -5.21 -1.94
N ALA A 82 8.60 -6.31 -2.49
CA ALA A 82 7.56 -7.12 -1.84
C ALA A 82 7.70 -8.59 -2.20
N SER A 83 7.26 -9.45 -1.30
CA SER A 83 7.18 -10.88 -1.54
C SER A 83 5.87 -11.43 -1.00
N GLY A 84 5.38 -12.50 -1.63
CA GLY A 84 4.15 -13.18 -1.22
C GLY A 84 2.95 -12.77 -2.07
N VAL A 85 2.26 -13.78 -2.60
CA VAL A 85 1.12 -13.57 -3.53
C VAL A 85 -0.05 -12.82 -2.87
N HIS A 86 -0.14 -12.86 -1.54
CA HIS A 86 -1.20 -12.16 -0.80
C HIS A 86 -1.13 -10.63 -0.96
N LYS A 87 -0.01 -10.10 -1.44
CA LYS A 87 0.18 -8.66 -1.64
C LYS A 87 -0.26 -8.18 -3.03
N ALA A 88 -0.67 -9.10 -3.91
CA ALA A 88 -0.94 -8.75 -5.30
C ALA A 88 -2.01 -7.67 -5.44
N GLN A 89 -3.13 -7.77 -4.75
CA GLN A 89 -4.21 -6.78 -4.86
C GLN A 89 -3.78 -5.40 -4.36
N ALA A 90 -3.04 -5.36 -3.25
CA ALA A 90 -2.53 -4.09 -2.74
C ALA A 90 -1.57 -3.45 -3.74
N ILE A 91 -0.72 -4.25 -4.37
CA ILE A 91 0.22 -3.75 -5.38
C ILE A 91 -0.52 -3.21 -6.60
N VAL A 92 -1.52 -3.92 -7.11
CA VAL A 92 -2.32 -3.43 -8.24
C VAL A 92 -3.00 -2.10 -7.88
N SER A 93 -3.56 -2.00 -6.70
CA SER A 93 -4.17 -0.76 -6.23
C SER A 93 -3.16 0.39 -6.18
N ALA A 94 -1.96 0.11 -5.67
CA ALA A 94 -0.90 1.12 -5.59
C ALA A 94 -0.44 1.56 -6.99
N ILE A 95 -0.34 0.63 -7.93
CA ILE A 95 -0.01 0.95 -9.33
C ILE A 95 -1.08 1.86 -9.93
N ASN A 96 -2.35 1.55 -9.69
CA ASN A 96 -3.46 2.38 -10.19
C ASN A 96 -3.38 3.82 -9.67
N GLY A 97 -2.89 4.00 -8.46
CA GLY A 97 -2.71 5.32 -7.86
C GLY A 97 -1.38 5.99 -8.18
N ARG A 98 -0.56 5.37 -9.05
CA ARG A 98 0.78 5.87 -9.42
C ARG A 98 1.71 5.99 -8.21
N LEU A 99 1.60 5.03 -7.31
CA LEU A 99 2.42 5.00 -6.09
C LEU A 99 3.71 4.19 -6.24
N ILE A 100 3.88 3.51 -7.36
CA ILE A 100 5.02 2.64 -7.63
C ILE A 100 5.56 2.92 -9.02
N ASP A 101 6.86 3.17 -9.12
CA ASP A 101 7.55 3.32 -10.40
C ASP A 101 8.37 2.07 -10.74
N THR A 102 9.00 1.48 -9.72
CA THR A 102 9.81 0.26 -9.88
C THR A 102 9.38 -0.74 -8.83
N LEU A 103 9.13 -1.97 -9.27
CA LEU A 103 8.64 -3.03 -8.40
C LEU A 103 9.62 -4.19 -8.40
N ILE A 104 10.05 -4.61 -7.21
CA ILE A 104 10.93 -5.76 -7.02
C ILE A 104 10.12 -6.81 -6.26
N VAL A 105 9.87 -7.96 -6.91
CA VAL A 105 9.00 -9.01 -6.37
C VAL A 105 9.59 -10.39 -6.62
N ASP A 106 9.13 -11.37 -5.85
CA ASP A 106 9.46 -12.77 -6.14
C ASP A 106 8.68 -13.27 -7.36
N SER A 107 9.09 -14.42 -7.89
CA SER A 107 8.51 -14.95 -9.14
C SER A 107 7.03 -15.32 -9.02
N LEU A 108 6.60 -15.83 -7.88
CA LEU A 108 5.19 -16.20 -7.68
C LEU A 108 4.30 -14.97 -7.64
N LEU A 109 4.74 -13.93 -6.94
CA LEU A 109 4.00 -12.67 -6.90
C LEU A 109 3.97 -12.02 -8.29
N ALA A 110 5.09 -12.05 -9.02
CA ALA A 110 5.15 -11.52 -10.38
C ALA A 110 4.14 -12.23 -11.28
N GLN A 111 4.04 -13.55 -11.18
CA GLN A 111 3.09 -14.32 -11.98
C GLN A 111 1.65 -13.95 -11.63
N GLN A 112 1.34 -13.80 -10.34
CA GLN A 112 0.00 -13.40 -9.91
C GLN A 112 -0.36 -12.01 -10.42
N LEU A 113 0.59 -11.09 -10.41
CA LEU A 113 0.36 -9.73 -10.94
C LEU A 113 0.08 -9.76 -12.44
N LEU A 114 0.80 -10.57 -13.20
CA LEU A 114 0.56 -10.74 -14.63
C LEU A 114 -0.82 -11.35 -14.88
N ASP A 115 -1.23 -12.33 -14.10
CA ASP A 115 -2.54 -12.95 -14.23
C ASP A 115 -3.66 -11.94 -13.94
N LEU A 116 -3.51 -11.11 -12.92
CA LEU A 116 -4.48 -10.05 -12.61
C LEU A 116 -4.54 -9.01 -13.73
N ALA A 117 -3.42 -8.68 -14.34
CA ALA A 117 -3.39 -7.73 -15.45
C ALA A 117 -4.15 -8.24 -16.68
N LYS A 118 -4.16 -9.55 -16.91
CA LYS A 118 -4.88 -10.16 -18.03
C LYS A 118 -6.39 -10.15 -17.86
N THR A 119 -6.89 -9.99 -16.64
CA THR A 119 -8.32 -10.03 -16.35
C THR A 119 -8.97 -8.64 -16.29
N THR A 120 -8.16 -7.60 -16.42
CA THR A 120 -8.66 -6.21 -16.41
C THR A 120 -8.56 -5.52 -17.82
#